data_00e54b263bdcf90ea32c65fedd0b3535
#
_entry.id   00e54b263bdcf90ea32c65fedd0b3535
#
_cell.length_a   1.000
_cell.length_b   1.000
_cell.length_c   1.000
_cell.angle_alpha   90.00
_cell.angle_beta   90.00
_cell.angle_gamma   90.00
#
_symmetry.space_group_name_H-M   'P 1'
#
loop_
_entity.id
_entity.type
_entity.pdbx_description
1 polymer ?
#
loop_
_entity_poly.entity_id
_entity_poly.type
_entity_poly.pdbx_seq_one_letter_code
_entity_poly.pdbx_strand_id
1 'polypeptide(L)'
;MLSRAFGLLLRFYSYLFHLAVSGFLLALGVVSAATSTDLHLDAIGLPPQKALAGVFILGIVGLLCTVLAFTGMLRIPFPFWAAVVVWLMIEGFFLSTATFAGPASFQCAILLTLGAIAAFCGAVSSARFNPYKT
;
A
#
# COMPACT_ATOMS: atom_id res chain seq x y z
N MET A 1 4.69 22.33 -19.25
CA MET A 1 5.55 22.24 -18.06
C MET A 1 4.79 21.77 -16.81
N LEU A 2 3.63 22.30 -16.50
CA LEU A 2 2.84 21.91 -15.30
C LEU A 2 2.51 20.41 -15.25
N SER A 3 2.11 19.80 -16.37
CA SER A 3 1.75 18.38 -16.43
C SER A 3 2.91 17.43 -16.14
N ARG A 4 4.14 17.81 -16.52
CA ARG A 4 5.34 17.00 -16.24
C ARG A 4 5.74 17.09 -14.75
N ALA A 5 5.67 18.28 -14.16
CA ALA A 5 5.94 18.49 -12.74
C ALA A 5 4.92 17.76 -11.85
N PHE A 6 3.65 17.84 -12.22
CA PHE A 6 2.59 17.12 -11.51
C PHE A 6 2.77 15.60 -11.57
N GLY A 7 3.11 15.05 -12.73
CA GLY A 7 3.40 13.62 -12.89
C GLY A 7 4.59 13.16 -12.05
N LEU A 8 5.61 14.00 -11.91
CA LEU A 8 6.81 13.70 -11.11
C LEU A 8 6.48 13.70 -9.61
N LEU A 9 5.72 14.69 -9.15
CA LEU A 9 5.23 14.77 -7.77
C LEU A 9 4.36 13.56 -7.41
N LEU A 10 3.45 13.17 -8.30
CA LEU A 10 2.55 12.05 -8.08
C LEU A 10 3.31 10.71 -7.99
N ARG A 11 4.39 10.54 -8.77
CA ARG A 11 5.26 9.36 -8.70
C ARG A 11 6.03 9.32 -7.39
N PHE A 12 6.63 10.45 -7.01
CA PHE A 12 7.36 10.54 -5.75
C PHE A 12 6.45 10.25 -4.56
N TYR A 13 5.25 10.83 -4.55
CA TYR A 13 4.22 10.53 -3.56
C TYR A 13 3.87 9.04 -3.54
N SER A 14 3.69 8.42 -4.71
CA SER A 14 3.38 6.99 -4.82
C SER A 14 4.46 6.11 -4.17
N TYR A 15 5.73 6.38 -4.45
CA TYR A 15 6.83 5.61 -3.83
C TYR A 15 6.86 5.79 -2.32
N LEU A 16 6.73 7.04 -1.84
CA LEU A 16 6.74 7.34 -0.42
C LEU A 16 5.56 6.68 0.31
N PHE A 17 4.37 6.76 -0.28
CA PHE A 17 3.16 6.15 0.29
C PHE A 17 3.30 4.62 0.41
N HIS A 18 3.72 3.94 -0.66
CA HIS A 18 3.87 2.48 -0.63
C HIS A 18 5.03 2.02 0.26
N LEU A 19 6.09 2.81 0.36
CA LEU A 19 7.17 2.55 1.31
C LEU A 19 6.66 2.64 2.76
N ALA A 20 5.87 3.66 3.07
CA ALA A 20 5.27 3.84 4.39
C ALA A 20 4.29 2.71 4.73
N VAL A 21 3.43 2.32 3.80
CA VAL A 21 2.47 1.20 3.98
C VAL A 21 3.21 -0.12 4.20
N SER A 22 4.22 -0.41 3.38
CA SER A 22 5.01 -1.65 3.51
C SER A 22 5.80 -1.68 4.82
N GLY A 23 6.38 -0.55 5.23
CA GLY A 23 7.07 -0.40 6.51
C GLY A 23 6.12 -0.57 7.70
N PHE A 24 4.91 -0.01 7.60
CA PHE A 24 3.88 -0.18 8.62
C PHE A 24 3.44 -1.64 8.76
N LEU A 25 3.23 -2.36 7.64
CA LEU A 25 2.90 -3.79 7.68
C LEU A 25 4.01 -4.60 8.34
N LEU A 26 5.27 -4.33 8.01
CA LEU A 26 6.40 -5.03 8.65
C LEU A 26 6.48 -4.71 10.15
N ALA A 27 6.32 -3.45 10.53
CA ALA A 27 6.32 -3.05 11.94
C ALA A 27 5.17 -3.72 12.71
N LEU A 28 3.98 -3.78 12.13
CA LEU A 28 2.83 -4.47 12.70
C LEU A 28 3.11 -5.96 12.90
N GLY A 29 3.71 -6.61 11.91
CA GLY A 29 4.12 -8.02 12.00
C GLY A 29 5.13 -8.26 13.11
N VAL A 30 6.15 -7.40 13.24
CA VAL A 30 7.18 -7.50 14.29
C VAL A 30 6.57 -7.31 15.67
N VAL A 31 5.74 -6.27 15.85
CA VAL A 31 5.07 -6.01 17.13
C VAL A 31 4.16 -7.17 17.53
N SER A 32 3.35 -7.67 16.61
CA SER A 32 2.47 -8.81 16.88
C SER A 32 3.25 -10.07 17.25
N ALA A 33 4.34 -10.36 16.56
CA ALA A 33 5.21 -11.49 16.89
C ALA A 33 5.86 -11.32 18.27
N ALA A 34 6.29 -10.11 18.63
CA ALA A 34 6.94 -9.83 19.90
C ALA A 34 5.97 -9.86 21.10
N THR A 35 4.71 -9.45 20.89
CA THR A 35 3.69 -9.40 21.94
C THR A 35 2.82 -10.66 22.00
N SER A 36 3.05 -11.62 21.11
CA SER A 36 2.20 -12.82 20.96
C SER A 36 0.71 -12.48 20.83
N THR A 37 0.42 -11.34 20.22
CA THR A 37 -0.96 -10.86 20.01
C THR A 37 -1.50 -11.42 18.71
N ASP A 38 -2.67 -12.06 18.77
CA ASP A 38 -3.35 -12.59 17.60
C ASP A 38 -3.81 -11.43 16.69
N LEU A 39 -3.31 -11.43 15.46
CA LEU A 39 -3.75 -10.50 14.42
C LEU A 39 -5.05 -11.01 13.80
N HIS A 40 -6.14 -10.27 13.99
CA HIS A 40 -7.40 -10.51 13.31
C HIS A 40 -7.41 -9.65 12.02
N LEU A 41 -7.13 -10.29 10.90
CA LEU A 41 -7.20 -9.68 9.57
C LEU A 41 -8.46 -10.15 8.85
N ASP A 42 -9.60 -9.64 9.30
CA ASP A 42 -10.91 -9.99 8.72
C ASP A 42 -10.99 -9.62 7.23
N ALA A 43 -10.26 -8.58 6.83
CA ALA A 43 -10.17 -8.13 5.44
C ALA A 43 -9.58 -9.19 4.48
N ILE A 44 -8.77 -10.13 4.98
CA ILE A 44 -8.11 -11.14 4.13
C ILE A 44 -8.71 -12.53 4.36
N GLY A 45 -9.63 -12.68 5.33
CA GLY A 45 -10.27 -13.95 5.67
C GLY A 45 -9.28 -15.04 6.11
N LEU A 46 -8.08 -14.65 6.57
CA LEU A 46 -7.06 -15.58 7.03
C LEU A 46 -7.23 -15.91 8.51
N PRO A 47 -7.08 -17.22 8.89
CA PRO A 47 -7.04 -17.59 10.28
C PRO A 47 -5.88 -16.89 11.01
N PRO A 48 -6.00 -16.57 12.31
CA PRO A 48 -5.03 -15.77 13.07
C PRO A 48 -3.59 -16.27 12.95
N GLN A 49 -3.39 -17.59 12.90
CA GLN A 49 -2.07 -18.21 12.75
C GLN A 49 -1.39 -17.92 11.41
N LYS A 50 -2.17 -17.70 10.33
CA LYS A 50 -1.67 -17.37 8.99
C LYS A 50 -1.65 -15.86 8.74
N ALA A 51 -2.36 -15.08 9.54
CA ALA A 51 -2.44 -13.64 9.41
C ALA A 51 -1.08 -12.97 9.62
N LEU A 52 -0.31 -13.43 10.61
CA LEU A 52 1.04 -12.93 10.88
C LEU A 52 1.97 -13.16 9.67
N ALA A 53 2.00 -14.37 9.14
CA ALA A 53 2.78 -14.69 7.95
C ALA A 53 2.32 -13.88 6.73
N GLY A 54 1.01 -13.69 6.57
CA GLY A 54 0.43 -12.86 5.51
C GLY A 54 0.90 -11.42 5.56
N VAL A 55 0.92 -10.80 6.75
CA VAL A 55 1.39 -9.42 6.94
C VAL A 55 2.87 -9.28 6.61
N PHE A 56 3.71 -10.22 7.03
CA PHE A 56 5.13 -10.21 6.68
C PHE A 56 5.34 -10.37 5.17
N ILE A 57 4.65 -11.31 4.53
CA ILE A 57 4.77 -11.53 3.08
C ILE A 57 4.33 -10.27 2.32
N LEU A 58 3.18 -9.68 2.68
CA LEU A 58 2.69 -8.45 2.06
C LEU A 58 3.66 -7.28 2.27
N GLY A 59 4.21 -7.12 3.47
CA GLY A 59 5.17 -6.08 3.78
C GLY A 59 6.47 -6.22 2.96
N ILE A 60 7.02 -7.44 2.89
CA ILE A 60 8.25 -7.73 2.12
C ILE A 60 8.01 -7.55 0.62
N VAL A 61 6.93 -8.11 0.08
CA VAL A 61 6.58 -7.97 -1.34
C VAL A 61 6.38 -6.50 -1.70
N GLY A 62 5.65 -5.75 -0.85
CA GLY A 62 5.43 -4.32 -1.06
C GLY A 62 6.72 -3.52 -1.05
N LEU A 63 7.62 -3.80 -0.11
CA LEU A 63 8.92 -3.15 -0.03
C LEU A 63 9.76 -3.44 -1.27
N LEU A 64 9.86 -4.72 -1.67
CA LEU A 64 10.59 -5.13 -2.86
C LEU A 64 10.03 -4.48 -4.13
N CYS A 65 8.71 -4.52 -4.33
CA CYS A 65 8.05 -3.89 -5.48
C CYS A 65 8.35 -2.38 -5.54
N THR A 66 8.31 -1.69 -4.39
CA THR A 66 8.55 -0.25 -4.32
C THR A 66 10.02 0.09 -4.61
N VAL A 67 10.97 -0.64 -4.01
CA VAL A 67 12.41 -0.42 -4.22
C VAL A 67 12.80 -0.73 -5.67
N LEU A 68 12.34 -1.85 -6.24
CA LEU A 68 12.62 -2.23 -7.61
C LEU A 68 11.99 -1.27 -8.62
N ALA A 69 10.81 -0.71 -8.31
CA ALA A 69 10.20 0.33 -9.13
C ALA A 69 10.98 1.65 -9.07
N PHE A 70 11.49 2.01 -7.89
CA PHE A 70 12.31 3.20 -7.71
C PHE A 70 13.64 3.10 -8.48
N THR A 71 14.29 1.94 -8.49
CA THR A 71 15.51 1.67 -9.27
C THR A 71 15.26 1.52 -10.77
N GLY A 72 13.98 1.48 -11.19
CA GLY A 72 13.59 1.35 -12.60
C GLY A 72 13.66 -0.06 -13.17
N MET A 73 14.08 -1.06 -12.38
CA MET A 73 14.22 -2.44 -12.84
C MET A 73 12.87 -3.12 -13.12
N LEU A 74 11.86 -2.87 -12.28
CA LEU A 74 10.56 -3.53 -12.37
C LEU A 74 9.42 -2.50 -12.26
N ARG A 75 9.05 -1.88 -13.40
CA ARG A 75 8.00 -0.85 -13.44
C ARG A 75 6.59 -1.42 -13.56
N ILE A 76 6.47 -2.64 -14.09
CA ILE A 76 5.18 -3.29 -14.36
C ILE A 76 4.54 -3.85 -13.08
N PRO A 77 5.23 -4.57 -12.18
CA PRO A 77 4.60 -5.11 -10.97
C PRO A 77 4.20 -4.05 -9.94
N PHE A 78 4.79 -2.86 -9.98
CA PHE A 78 4.47 -1.79 -9.04
C PHE A 78 3.02 -1.29 -9.11
N PRO A 79 2.41 -1.03 -10.29
CA PRO A 79 0.97 -0.73 -10.37
C PRO A 79 0.08 -1.87 -9.87
N PHE A 80 0.46 -3.13 -10.08
CA PHE A 80 -0.29 -4.27 -9.54
C PHE A 80 -0.26 -4.27 -8.01
N TRP A 81 0.91 -4.05 -7.41
CA TRP A 81 1.03 -3.89 -5.97
C TRP A 81 0.19 -2.72 -5.46
N ALA A 82 0.23 -1.59 -6.13
CA ALA A 82 -0.58 -0.42 -5.78
C ALA A 82 -2.09 -0.73 -5.85
N ALA A 83 -2.55 -1.51 -6.84
CA ALA A 83 -3.93 -1.97 -6.93
C ALA A 83 -4.31 -2.88 -5.75
N VAL A 84 -3.42 -3.78 -5.35
CA VAL A 84 -3.62 -4.64 -4.16
C VAL A 84 -3.76 -3.80 -2.89
N VAL A 85 -2.93 -2.77 -2.72
CA VAL A 85 -3.02 -1.86 -1.57
C VAL A 85 -4.36 -1.12 -1.55
N VAL A 86 -4.82 -0.60 -2.69
CA VAL A 86 -6.16 0.05 -2.78
C VAL A 86 -7.26 -0.95 -2.43
N TRP A 87 -7.19 -2.17 -2.97
CA TRP A 87 -8.16 -3.22 -2.66
C TRP A 87 -8.20 -3.53 -1.16
N LEU A 88 -7.03 -3.74 -0.54
CA LEU A 88 -6.93 -4.03 0.90
C LEU A 88 -7.46 -2.88 1.77
N MET A 89 -7.26 -1.63 1.35
CA MET A 89 -7.82 -0.48 2.06
C MET A 89 -9.34 -0.43 1.97
N ILE A 90 -9.90 -0.71 0.79
CA ILE A 90 -11.36 -0.74 0.60
C ILE A 90 -11.95 -1.92 1.38
N GLU A 91 -11.40 -3.11 1.24
CA GLU A 91 -11.84 -4.31 1.94
C GLU A 91 -11.77 -4.11 3.47
N GLY A 92 -10.61 -3.67 3.98
CA GLY A 92 -10.37 -3.53 5.40
C GLY A 92 -11.19 -2.43 6.07
N PHE A 93 -11.44 -1.31 5.39
CA PHE A 93 -12.15 -0.19 6.01
C PHE A 93 -13.64 -0.15 5.70
N PHE A 94 -14.08 -0.62 4.54
CA PHE A 94 -15.46 -0.40 4.08
C PHE A 94 -16.27 -1.69 3.88
N LEU A 95 -15.60 -2.82 3.59
CA LEU A 95 -16.30 -4.09 3.33
C LEU A 95 -16.22 -5.06 4.51
N SER A 96 -15.20 -4.90 5.38
CA SER A 96 -15.12 -5.70 6.61
C SER A 96 -16.13 -5.23 7.65
N THR A 97 -16.42 -6.09 8.63
CA THR A 97 -17.28 -5.76 9.79
C THR A 97 -16.61 -4.82 10.80
N ALA A 98 -15.51 -4.16 10.40
CA ALA A 98 -14.77 -3.24 11.24
C ALA A 98 -15.66 -2.05 11.66
N THR A 99 -15.82 -1.87 12.96
CA THR A 99 -16.55 -0.75 13.53
C THR A 99 -15.58 0.40 13.79
N PHE A 100 -15.89 1.59 13.28
CA PHE A 100 -15.10 2.77 13.57
C PHE A 100 -15.35 3.26 15.00
N ALA A 101 -14.31 3.55 15.73
CA ALA A 101 -14.39 4.04 17.11
C ALA A 101 -14.99 5.47 17.22
N GLY A 102 -15.15 6.16 16.09
CA GLY A 102 -15.74 7.50 16.05
C GLY A 102 -15.53 8.19 14.69
N PRO A 103 -16.06 9.41 14.51
CA PRO A 103 -15.98 10.14 13.25
C PRO A 103 -14.55 10.42 12.80
N ALA A 104 -13.62 10.61 13.72
CA ALA A 104 -12.21 10.83 13.39
C ALA A 104 -11.55 9.60 12.75
N SER A 105 -11.83 8.40 13.24
CA SER A 105 -11.31 7.15 12.64
C SER A 105 -11.89 6.90 11.25
N PHE A 106 -13.15 7.23 11.02
CA PHE A 106 -13.77 7.16 9.70
C PHE A 106 -13.14 8.15 8.71
N GLN A 107 -12.88 9.39 9.15
CA GLN A 107 -12.17 10.38 8.33
C GLN A 107 -10.75 9.93 7.96
N CYS A 108 -10.01 9.35 8.90
CA CYS A 108 -8.69 8.77 8.62
C CYS A 108 -8.77 7.64 7.59
N ALA A 109 -9.75 6.76 7.67
CA ALA A 109 -9.95 5.68 6.70
C ALA A 109 -10.22 6.23 5.29
N ILE A 110 -11.06 7.26 5.16
CA ILE A 110 -11.33 7.92 3.88
C ILE A 110 -10.05 8.56 3.33
N LEU A 111 -9.31 9.32 4.15
CA LEU A 111 -8.08 10.01 3.72
C LEU A 111 -7.01 9.00 3.28
N LEU A 112 -6.83 7.90 4.01
CA LEU A 112 -5.90 6.85 3.65
C LEU A 112 -6.28 6.16 2.33
N THR A 113 -7.57 5.89 2.13
CA THR A 113 -8.07 5.27 0.90
C THR A 113 -7.91 6.21 -0.30
N LEU A 114 -8.23 7.50 -0.15
CA LEU A 114 -7.98 8.52 -1.18
C LEU A 114 -6.49 8.66 -1.47
N GLY A 115 -5.65 8.63 -0.43
CA GLY A 115 -4.19 8.61 -0.58
C GLY A 115 -3.69 7.40 -1.36
N ALA A 116 -4.25 6.21 -1.10
CA ALA A 116 -3.92 4.99 -1.83
C ALA A 116 -4.34 5.07 -3.31
N ILE A 117 -5.51 5.65 -3.61
CA ILE A 117 -5.97 5.87 -5.00
C ILE A 117 -5.05 6.86 -5.72
N ALA A 118 -4.67 7.96 -5.08
CA ALA A 118 -3.72 8.91 -5.64
C ALA A 118 -2.34 8.26 -5.88
N ALA A 119 -1.88 7.43 -4.96
CA ALA A 119 -0.64 6.67 -5.09
C ALA A 119 -0.72 5.63 -6.23
N PHE A 120 -1.87 4.98 -6.42
CA PHE A 120 -2.12 4.09 -7.56
C PHE A 120 -2.02 4.83 -8.89
N CYS A 121 -2.63 6.01 -9.01
CA CYS A 121 -2.49 6.86 -10.20
C CYS A 121 -1.02 7.22 -10.48
N GLY A 122 -0.23 7.50 -9.42
CA GLY A 122 1.21 7.73 -9.52
C GLY A 122 1.99 6.50 -10.01
N ALA A 123 1.63 5.32 -9.52
CA ALA A 123 2.23 4.05 -9.93
C ALA A 123 1.97 3.76 -11.42
N VAL A 124 0.74 3.94 -11.89
CA VAL A 124 0.38 3.79 -13.31
C VAL A 124 1.12 4.81 -14.18
N SER A 125 1.23 6.05 -13.72
CA SER A 125 2.02 7.08 -14.41
C SER A 125 3.51 6.70 -14.50
N SER A 126 4.06 6.05 -13.48
CA SER A 126 5.43 5.56 -13.48
C SER A 126 5.66 4.44 -14.50
N ALA A 127 4.72 3.53 -14.66
CA ALA A 127 4.81 2.43 -15.62
C ALA A 127 4.76 2.91 -17.08
N ARG A 128 4.01 3.98 -17.37
CA ARG A 128 3.87 4.56 -18.73
C ARG A 128 5.07 5.38 -19.17
N PHE A 129 5.94 5.78 -18.26
CA PHE A 129 7.08 6.61 -18.60
C PHE A 129 8.23 5.77 -19.19
N ASN A 130 8.47 5.92 -20.50
CA ASN A 130 9.61 5.31 -21.17
C ASN A 130 10.69 6.39 -21.40
N PRO A 131 11.82 6.39 -20.65
CA PRO A 131 12.88 7.37 -20.82
C PRO A 131 13.66 7.23 -22.14
N TYR A 132 13.46 6.12 -22.87
CA TYR A 132 14.13 5.83 -24.14
C TYR A 132 13.36 6.30 -25.39
N LYS A 133 12.26 7.03 -25.22
CA LYS A 133 11.49 7.65 -26.31
C LYS A 133 11.66 9.18 -26.31
N THR A 134 12.88 9.64 -26.27
CA THR A 134 13.25 11.03 -26.63
C THR A 134 14.22 11.00 -27.78
#